data_c38fef24fc4bfbf53904b6716898981c
#
_entry.id   c38fef24fc4bfbf53904b6716898981c
#
_cell.length_a   1.000
_cell.length_b   1.000
_cell.length_c   1.000
_cell.angle_alpha   90.00
_cell.angle_beta   90.00
_cell.angle_gamma   90.00
#
_symmetry.space_group_name_H-M   'P 1'
#
loop_
_entity.id
_entity.type
_entity.pdbx_description
1 polymer ?
#
loop_
_entity_poly.entity_id
_entity_poly.type
_entity_poly.pdbx_seq_one_letter_code
_entity_poly.pdbx_strand_id
1 'polypeptide(L)'
;MPTYTVTNSNFNLSSKQQKKLAEGITKVHNVVTGANTYFAQVIFNKTKKNNHFMGGKKVKEPSLFLLGQIRAGRSKEIKDKLISDLKHVLSLIHI
;
A
#
# COMPACT_ATOMS: atom_id res chain seq x y z
N MET A 1 7.58 6.44 13.00
CA MET A 1 6.97 7.02 11.79
C MET A 1 6.33 5.91 10.97
N PRO A 2 5.03 5.96 10.71
CA PRO A 2 4.41 4.91 9.90
C PRO A 2 4.87 5.00 8.46
N THR A 3 5.21 3.85 7.89
CA THR A 3 5.71 3.76 6.52
C THR A 3 4.91 2.70 5.77
N TYR A 4 4.35 3.11 4.65
CA TYR A 4 3.63 2.21 3.75
C TYR A 4 4.42 2.09 2.45
N THR A 5 4.74 0.86 2.08
CA THR A 5 5.47 0.57 0.85
C THR A 5 4.52 -0.10 -0.14
N VAL A 6 4.35 0.53 -1.29
CA VAL A 6 3.50 0.02 -2.37
C VAL A 6 4.42 -0.51 -3.47
N THR A 7 4.31 -1.79 -3.76
CA THR A 7 5.11 -2.43 -4.81
C THR A 7 4.19 -2.88 -5.94
N ASN A 8 4.46 -2.42 -7.14
CA ASN A 8 3.73 -2.86 -8.33
C ASN A 8 4.59 -3.79 -9.17
N SER A 9 3.95 -4.80 -9.74
CA SER A 9 4.61 -5.84 -10.52
C SER A 9 3.82 -6.08 -11.81
N ASN A 10 4.53 -6.14 -12.93
CA ASN A 10 3.98 -6.44 -14.26
C ASN A 10 2.99 -5.40 -14.80
N PHE A 11 3.01 -4.19 -14.26
CA PHE A 11 2.29 -3.03 -14.81
C PHE A 11 2.89 -1.74 -14.26
N ASN A 12 2.53 -0.62 -14.86
CA ASN A 12 3.03 0.68 -14.45
C ASN A 12 1.94 1.46 -13.71
N LEU A 13 2.33 2.12 -12.61
CA LEU A 13 1.50 3.13 -11.97
C LEU A 13 1.88 4.50 -12.51
N SER A 14 0.89 5.25 -12.98
CA SER A 14 1.13 6.63 -13.40
C SER A 14 1.40 7.52 -12.18
N SER A 15 1.99 8.68 -12.42
CA SER A 15 2.20 9.67 -11.34
C SER A 15 0.87 10.07 -10.69
N LYS A 16 -0.19 10.18 -11.47
CA LYS A 16 -1.52 10.51 -10.97
C LYS A 16 -2.07 9.40 -10.07
N GLN A 17 -1.88 8.14 -10.46
CA GLN A 17 -2.30 6.99 -9.65
C GLN A 17 -1.50 6.91 -8.36
N GLN A 18 -0.19 7.14 -8.42
CA GLN A 18 0.66 7.17 -7.23
C GLN A 18 0.20 8.25 -6.25
N LYS A 19 -0.10 9.44 -6.76
CA LYS A 19 -0.58 10.55 -5.92
C LYS A 19 -1.90 10.19 -5.24
N LYS A 20 -2.84 9.61 -5.97
CA LYS A 20 -4.13 9.18 -5.40
C LYS A 20 -3.95 8.12 -4.33
N LEU A 21 -3.09 7.14 -4.57
CA LEU A 21 -2.80 6.10 -3.58
C LEU A 21 -2.15 6.70 -2.33
N ALA A 22 -1.16 7.57 -2.50
CA ALA A 22 -0.48 8.20 -1.37
C ALA A 22 -1.45 9.01 -0.52
N GLU A 23 -2.31 9.80 -1.14
CA GLU A 23 -3.33 10.59 -0.44
C GLU A 23 -4.34 9.70 0.28
N GLY A 24 -4.82 8.66 -0.39
CA GLY A 24 -5.80 7.72 0.17
C GLY A 24 -5.24 6.94 1.36
N ILE A 25 -4.03 6.42 1.23
CA ILE A 25 -3.35 5.69 2.30
C ILE A 25 -3.11 6.60 3.51
N THR A 26 -2.63 7.80 3.27
CA THR A 26 -2.38 8.78 4.33
C THR A 26 -3.68 9.14 5.06
N LYS A 27 -4.76 9.36 4.32
CA LYS A 27 -6.07 9.68 4.90
C LYS A 27 -6.59 8.53 5.76
N VAL A 28 -6.50 7.29 5.27
CA VAL A 28 -6.92 6.11 6.03
C VAL A 28 -6.13 6.02 7.33
N HIS A 29 -4.82 6.17 7.26
CA HIS A 29 -3.98 6.10 8.45
C HIS A 29 -4.39 7.16 9.48
N ASN A 30 -4.59 8.40 9.04
CA ASN A 30 -5.03 9.50 9.90
C ASN A 30 -6.39 9.22 10.54
N VAL A 31 -7.38 8.83 9.74
CA VAL A 31 -8.75 8.62 10.22
C VAL A 31 -8.82 7.46 11.21
N VAL A 32 -8.13 6.37 10.93
CA VAL A 32 -8.20 5.16 11.75
C VAL A 32 -7.36 5.26 13.02
N THR A 33 -6.17 5.85 12.93
CA THR A 33 -5.23 5.89 14.07
C THR A 33 -5.26 7.21 14.83
N GLY A 34 -5.79 8.27 14.24
CA GLY A 34 -5.74 9.62 14.81
C GLY A 34 -4.38 10.30 14.68
N ALA A 35 -3.39 9.63 14.07
CA ALA A 35 -2.07 10.22 13.89
C ALA A 35 -2.11 11.34 12.85
N ASN A 36 -1.24 12.35 13.04
CA ASN A 36 -1.14 13.48 12.11
C ASN A 36 -0.69 12.98 10.73
N THR A 37 -1.33 13.46 9.67
CA THR A 37 -1.02 13.09 8.28
C THR A 37 0.44 13.38 7.91
N TYR A 38 1.03 14.40 8.52
CA TYR A 38 2.41 14.77 8.28
C TYR A 38 3.41 13.62 8.52
N PHE A 39 3.08 12.71 9.43
CA PHE A 39 3.99 11.62 9.78
C PHE A 39 3.84 10.38 8.92
N ALA A 40 2.79 10.26 8.15
CA ALA A 40 2.60 9.09 7.29
C ALA A 40 3.51 9.18 6.05
N GLN A 41 4.24 8.11 5.81
CA GLN A 41 5.16 8.02 4.69
C GLN A 41 4.70 6.93 3.73
N VAL A 42 4.66 7.23 2.43
CA VAL A 42 4.30 6.26 1.40
C VAL A 42 5.43 6.20 0.37
N ILE A 43 5.96 5.01 0.17
CA ILE A 43 7.07 4.76 -0.76
C ILE A 43 6.58 3.82 -1.86
N PHE A 44 6.90 4.13 -3.10
CA PHE A 44 6.56 3.30 -4.25
C PHE A 44 7.78 2.61 -4.82
N ASN A 45 7.67 1.30 -5.00
CA ASN A 45 8.69 0.49 -5.63
C ASN A 45 8.07 -0.28 -6.79
N LYS A 46 8.83 -0.42 -7.88
CA LYS A 46 8.40 -1.25 -9.00
C LYS A 46 9.30 -2.48 -9.08
N THR A 47 8.69 -3.66 -9.14
CA THR A 47 9.43 -4.90 -9.37
C THR A 47 9.90 -4.94 -10.83
N LYS A 48 11.18 -5.19 -11.05
CA LYS A 48 11.71 -5.31 -12.41
C LYS A 48 11.07 -6.47 -13.13
N LYS A 49 10.87 -6.32 -14.42
CA LYS A 49 10.32 -7.38 -15.27
C LYS A 49 11.11 -8.69 -15.06
N ASN A 50 10.40 -9.79 -14.93
CA ASN A 50 10.95 -11.13 -14.71
C ASN A 50 11.56 -11.35 -13.31
N ASN A 51 11.31 -10.47 -12.35
CA ASN A 51 11.84 -10.59 -10.99
C ASN A 51 10.79 -10.99 -9.95
N HIS A 52 9.62 -11.42 -10.39
CA HIS A 52 8.54 -11.81 -9.47
C HIS A 52 8.20 -13.28 -9.65
N PHE A 53 8.39 -14.07 -8.60
CA PHE A 53 8.15 -15.52 -8.60
C PHE A 53 7.22 -15.89 -7.46
N MET A 54 6.34 -16.84 -7.70
CA MET A 54 5.47 -17.39 -6.68
C MET A 54 5.45 -18.93 -6.85
N GLY A 55 5.73 -19.66 -5.77
CA GLY A 55 5.87 -21.12 -5.87
C GLY A 55 6.97 -21.56 -6.81
N GLY A 56 8.02 -20.76 -6.94
CA GLY A 56 9.14 -21.03 -7.86
C GLY A 56 8.86 -20.73 -9.32
N LYS A 57 7.65 -20.25 -9.64
CA LYS A 57 7.26 -19.94 -11.02
C LYS A 57 7.11 -18.44 -11.22
N LYS A 58 7.49 -17.97 -12.40
CA LYS A 58 7.42 -16.56 -12.75
C LYS A 58 5.97 -16.07 -12.78
N VAL A 59 5.70 -14.98 -12.08
CA VAL A 59 4.40 -14.30 -12.11
C VAL A 59 4.38 -13.34 -13.28
N LYS A 60 3.36 -13.47 -14.15
CA LYS A 60 3.20 -12.63 -15.34
C LYS A 60 2.03 -11.66 -15.21
N GLU A 61 1.14 -11.90 -14.27
CA GLU A 61 -0.05 -11.08 -14.07
C GLU A 61 0.26 -9.80 -13.32
N PRO A 62 -0.49 -8.72 -13.60
CA PRO A 62 -0.35 -7.48 -12.82
C PRO A 62 -0.68 -7.72 -11.35
N SER A 63 0.14 -7.18 -10.47
CA SER A 63 -0.12 -7.28 -9.03
C SER A 63 0.33 -6.02 -8.29
N LEU A 64 -0.32 -5.77 -7.18
CA LEU A 64 -0.06 -4.64 -6.32
C LEU A 64 0.07 -5.13 -4.89
N PHE A 65 1.15 -4.74 -4.23
CA PHE A 65 1.49 -5.13 -2.87
C PHE A 65 1.54 -3.91 -1.96
N LEU A 66 0.94 -4.00 -0.80
CA LEU A 66 1.06 -2.96 0.22
C LEU A 66 1.63 -3.56 1.50
N LEU A 67 2.75 -3.02 1.95
CA LEU A 67 3.33 -3.34 3.25
C LEU A 67 3.22 -2.13 4.16
N GLY A 68 2.55 -2.27 5.29
CA GLY A 68 2.44 -1.21 6.27
C GLY A 68 3.31 -1.51 7.50
N GLN A 69 4.17 -0.57 7.86
CA GLN A 69 4.96 -0.62 9.08
C GLN A 69 4.46 0.49 9.99
N ILE A 70 3.74 0.11 11.05
CA ILE A 70 3.09 1.04 11.93
C ILE A 70 3.63 0.94 13.35
N ARG A 71 3.35 1.97 14.15
CA ARG A 71 3.77 2.02 15.55
C ARG A 71 3.23 0.82 16.32
N ALA A 72 4.09 0.23 17.16
CA ALA A 72 3.71 -0.86 18.05
C ALA A 72 2.64 -0.42 19.07
N GLY A 73 1.86 -1.38 19.56
CA GLY A 73 0.86 -1.12 20.59
C GLY A 73 -0.54 -0.78 20.08
N ARG A 74 -0.75 -0.76 18.76
CA ARG A 74 -2.10 -0.59 18.21
C ARG A 74 -2.95 -1.81 18.49
N SER A 75 -4.25 -1.61 18.82
CA SER A 75 -5.16 -2.71 19.07
C SER A 75 -5.42 -3.52 17.82
N LYS A 76 -5.90 -4.77 18.00
CA LYS A 76 -6.30 -5.62 16.89
C LYS A 76 -7.41 -4.95 16.05
N GLU A 77 -8.35 -4.30 16.71
CA GLU A 77 -9.46 -3.60 16.03
C GLU A 77 -8.95 -2.50 15.11
N ILE A 78 -7.99 -1.71 15.56
CA ILE A 78 -7.37 -0.66 14.74
C ILE A 78 -6.64 -1.28 13.57
N LYS A 79 -5.86 -2.36 13.79
CA LYS A 79 -5.14 -3.04 12.73
C LYS A 79 -6.08 -3.63 11.67
N ASP A 80 -7.17 -4.25 12.12
CA ASP A 80 -8.16 -4.84 11.20
C ASP A 80 -8.84 -3.76 10.36
N LYS A 81 -9.18 -2.63 10.97
CA LYS A 81 -9.79 -1.52 10.26
C LYS A 81 -8.82 -0.88 9.26
N LEU A 82 -7.53 -0.75 9.64
CA LEU A 82 -6.50 -0.28 8.71
C LEU A 82 -6.43 -1.19 7.49
N ILE A 83 -6.35 -2.50 7.68
CA ILE A 83 -6.28 -3.47 6.59
C ILE A 83 -7.50 -3.35 5.68
N SER A 84 -8.69 -3.31 6.27
CA SER A 84 -9.95 -3.21 5.51
C SER A 84 -10.01 -1.92 4.68
N ASP A 85 -9.70 -0.78 5.30
CA ASP A 85 -9.81 0.51 4.63
C ASP A 85 -8.69 0.71 3.59
N LEU A 86 -7.47 0.22 3.87
CA LEU A 86 -6.37 0.24 2.90
C LEU A 86 -6.67 -0.65 1.70
N LYS A 87 -7.25 -1.81 1.93
CA LYS A 87 -7.66 -2.72 0.86
C LYS A 87 -8.68 -2.02 -0.05
N HIS A 88 -9.60 -1.26 0.51
CA HIS A 88 -10.56 -0.49 -0.26
C HIS A 88 -9.87 0.57 -1.13
N VAL A 89 -8.89 1.29 -0.58
CA VAL A 89 -8.11 2.28 -1.34
C VAL A 89 -7.44 1.61 -2.55
N LEU A 90 -6.80 0.46 -2.35
CA LEU A 90 -6.15 -0.29 -3.43
C LEU A 90 -7.14 -0.75 -4.49
N SER A 91 -8.36 -1.09 -4.09
CA SER A 91 -9.39 -1.57 -5.02
C SER A 91 -9.87 -0.49 -6.00
N LEU A 92 -9.62 0.78 -5.71
CA LEU A 92 -9.98 1.89 -6.58
C LEU A 92 -9.00 2.07 -7.75
N ILE A 93 -7.89 1.35 -7.73
CA ILE A 93 -6.91 1.36 -8.82
C ILE A 93 -7.23 0.18 -9.74
N HIS A 94 -7.57 0.48 -10.97
CA HIS A 94 -7.84 -0.54 -11.99
C HIS A 94 -6.54 -0.98 -12.65
N ILE A 95 -6.26 -2.27 -12.60
CA ILE A 95 -5.11 -2.89 -13.25
C ILE A 95 -5.55 -3.88 -14.30
#